data_c8539cee4e0450e491eec477687aaa12
#
_entry.id   c8539cee4e0450e491eec477687aaa12
#
_cell.length_a   1.000
_cell.length_b   1.000
_cell.length_c   1.000
_cell.angle_alpha   90.00
_cell.angle_beta   90.00
_cell.angle_gamma   90.00
#
_symmetry.space_group_name_H-M   'P 1'
#
loop_
_entity.id
_entity.type
_entity.pdbx_description
1 polymer ?
#
loop_
_entity_poly.entity_id
_entity_poly.type
_entity_poly.pdbx_seq_one_letter_code
_entity_poly.pdbx_strand_id
1 'polypeptide(L)'
;DPELTTAQSKYVESLARAGASVRWVELADPDKAVAVALECAGLLLPGGGDIEPSLFGQERIPSCGEPNPLRDTAEPKLLHAFLAADKPILGICRGIQVLNAFLGGELYQDIKPLEHVPHNDHWAKIHTVTVRRGTLLAEILKQDTVLVNSQHHQAASRVAPGLEIAALSEDGFIEALEKPDAKFCLGVQWHPEWLSEADPRQQALFDAFVNACH
;
A
#
# COMPACT_ATOMS: atom_id res chain seq x y z
N ASP A 1 -11.87 12.50 -19.61
CA ASP A 1 -11.42 11.87 -18.36
C ASP A 1 -11.66 12.84 -17.21
N PRO A 2 -12.13 12.38 -16.03
CA PRO A 2 -12.22 13.27 -14.88
C PRO A 2 -10.83 13.81 -14.57
N GLU A 3 -10.78 15.10 -14.21
CA GLU A 3 -9.51 15.75 -13.87
C GLU A 3 -8.92 15.06 -12.62
N LEU A 4 -7.74 14.45 -12.76
CA LEU A 4 -7.07 13.72 -11.67
C LEU A 4 -6.63 14.71 -10.59
N THR A 5 -6.77 14.32 -9.33
CA THR A 5 -6.15 15.06 -8.23
C THR A 5 -4.62 14.97 -8.34
N THR A 6 -3.89 15.91 -7.72
CA THR A 6 -2.42 15.88 -7.68
C THR A 6 -1.87 14.55 -7.14
N ALA A 7 -2.50 14.00 -6.09
CA ALA A 7 -2.10 12.70 -5.55
C ALA A 7 -2.31 11.56 -6.57
N GLN A 8 -3.44 11.54 -7.27
CA GLN A 8 -3.71 10.54 -8.30
C GLN A 8 -2.71 10.63 -9.46
N SER A 9 -2.34 11.86 -9.88
CA SER A 9 -1.34 12.07 -10.93
C SER A 9 0.01 11.46 -10.59
N LYS A 10 0.45 11.48 -9.32
CA LYS A 10 1.73 10.90 -8.89
C LYS A 10 1.80 9.39 -9.08
N TYR A 11 0.72 8.66 -8.82
CA TYR A 11 0.64 7.22 -9.13
C TYR A 11 0.74 6.96 -10.63
N VAL A 12 -0.03 7.73 -11.43
CA VAL A 12 -0.04 7.61 -12.91
C VAL A 12 1.35 7.90 -13.49
N GLU A 13 2.00 8.98 -13.06
CA GLU A 13 3.35 9.35 -13.50
C GLU A 13 4.39 8.26 -13.16
N SER A 14 4.33 7.70 -11.95
CA SER A 14 5.26 6.64 -11.51
C SER A 14 5.08 5.36 -12.31
N LEU A 15 3.84 4.94 -12.56
CA LEU A 15 3.52 3.78 -13.38
C LEU A 15 3.86 4.00 -14.86
N ALA A 16 3.64 5.20 -15.39
CA ALA A 16 4.00 5.55 -16.76
C ALA A 16 5.52 5.51 -16.98
N ARG A 17 6.33 5.98 -16.01
CA ARG A 17 7.79 5.84 -16.05
C ARG A 17 8.23 4.37 -16.04
N ALA A 18 7.49 3.49 -15.37
CA ALA A 18 7.71 2.04 -15.40
C ALA A 18 7.21 1.36 -16.69
N GLY A 19 6.57 2.11 -17.61
CA GLY A 19 6.10 1.60 -18.90
C GLY A 19 4.65 1.08 -18.89
N ALA A 20 3.87 1.32 -17.84
CA ALA A 20 2.48 0.90 -17.74
C ALA A 20 1.50 2.02 -18.07
N SER A 21 0.31 1.63 -18.54
CA SER A 21 -0.87 2.49 -18.59
C SER A 21 -1.79 2.20 -17.40
N VAL A 22 -2.50 3.21 -16.92
CA VAL A 22 -3.38 3.12 -15.75
C VAL A 22 -4.84 3.15 -16.19
N ARG A 23 -5.63 2.25 -15.61
CA ARG A 23 -7.08 2.24 -15.71
C ARG A 23 -7.67 2.45 -14.32
N TRP A 24 -8.39 3.56 -14.13
CA TRP A 24 -9.17 3.78 -12.92
C TRP A 24 -10.44 2.94 -12.97
N VAL A 25 -10.80 2.34 -11.82
CA VAL A 25 -11.96 1.47 -11.69
C VAL A 25 -13.02 2.14 -10.80
N GLU A 26 -14.25 2.23 -11.31
CA GLU A 26 -15.39 2.71 -10.55
C GLU A 26 -15.79 1.68 -9.48
N LEU A 27 -15.94 2.12 -8.22
CA LEU A 27 -16.15 1.25 -7.07
C LEU A 27 -17.63 1.16 -6.63
N ALA A 28 -18.54 1.89 -7.25
CA ALA A 28 -19.96 1.92 -6.87
C ALA A 28 -20.65 0.55 -6.99
N ASP A 29 -20.18 -0.29 -7.92
CA ASP A 29 -20.59 -1.68 -8.07
C ASP A 29 -19.35 -2.58 -7.92
N PRO A 30 -19.14 -3.20 -6.74
CA PRO A 30 -17.94 -3.97 -6.46
C PRO A 30 -17.72 -5.19 -7.35
N ASP A 31 -18.79 -5.86 -7.79
CA ASP A 31 -18.67 -7.05 -8.65
C ASP A 31 -18.29 -6.64 -10.08
N LYS A 32 -18.85 -5.55 -10.58
CA LYS A 32 -18.43 -4.95 -11.83
C LYS A 32 -17.00 -4.40 -11.75
N ALA A 33 -16.63 -3.80 -10.64
CA ALA A 33 -15.27 -3.34 -10.38
C ALA A 33 -14.26 -4.49 -10.52
N VAL A 34 -14.54 -5.64 -9.91
CA VAL A 34 -13.70 -6.84 -10.01
C VAL A 34 -13.60 -7.33 -11.45
N ALA A 35 -14.72 -7.44 -12.16
CA ALA A 35 -14.73 -7.90 -13.55
C ALA A 35 -13.87 -7.01 -14.46
N VAL A 36 -14.02 -5.67 -14.31
CA VAL A 36 -13.25 -4.68 -15.08
C VAL A 36 -11.77 -4.70 -14.70
N ALA A 37 -11.45 -4.78 -13.40
CA ALA A 37 -10.08 -4.78 -12.92
C ALA A 37 -9.32 -6.04 -13.35
N LEU A 38 -9.95 -7.20 -13.39
CA LEU A 38 -9.32 -8.45 -13.82
C LEU A 38 -8.91 -8.47 -15.31
N GLU A 39 -9.37 -7.52 -16.13
CA GLU A 39 -8.82 -7.30 -17.47
C GLU A 39 -7.40 -6.67 -17.43
N CYS A 40 -7.02 -6.06 -16.31
CA CYS A 40 -5.69 -5.48 -16.12
C CYS A 40 -4.69 -6.55 -15.66
N ALA A 41 -3.40 -6.29 -15.90
CA ALA A 41 -2.32 -7.22 -15.57
C ALA A 41 -1.93 -7.18 -14.08
N GLY A 42 -2.15 -6.05 -13.39
CA GLY A 42 -1.85 -5.87 -11.96
C GLY A 42 -2.81 -4.89 -11.29
N LEU A 43 -2.83 -4.90 -9.96
CA LEU A 43 -3.65 -4.04 -9.10
C LEU A 43 -2.76 -3.14 -8.25
N LEU A 44 -2.96 -1.82 -8.35
CA LEU A 44 -2.43 -0.88 -7.38
C LEU A 44 -3.55 -0.41 -6.44
N LEU A 45 -3.37 -0.60 -5.13
CA LEU A 45 -4.22 -0.07 -4.08
C LEU A 45 -3.59 1.21 -3.54
N PRO A 46 -4.15 2.40 -3.84
CA PRO A 46 -3.54 3.67 -3.49
C PRO A 46 -3.82 4.07 -2.04
N GLY A 47 -3.10 5.08 -1.57
CA GLY A 47 -3.34 5.76 -0.30
C GLY A 47 -4.76 6.33 -0.16
N GLY A 48 -5.09 6.81 1.02
CA GLY A 48 -6.40 7.39 1.33
C GLY A 48 -6.69 7.45 2.82
N GLY A 49 -7.94 7.73 3.17
CA GLY A 49 -8.43 7.76 4.54
C GLY A 49 -8.54 6.38 5.18
N ASP A 50 -8.99 6.35 6.42
CA ASP A 50 -9.02 5.17 7.27
C ASP A 50 -9.96 4.07 6.76
N ILE A 51 -9.69 2.84 7.19
CA ILE A 51 -10.57 1.69 7.00
C ILE A 51 -11.52 1.63 8.19
N GLU A 52 -12.79 1.27 7.95
CA GLU A 52 -13.76 1.07 9.03
C GLU A 52 -13.27 -0.01 10.02
N PRO A 53 -13.05 0.33 11.31
CA PRO A 53 -12.44 -0.56 12.29
C PRO A 53 -13.17 -1.89 12.52
N SER A 54 -14.50 -1.91 12.38
CA SER A 54 -15.30 -3.13 12.49
C SER A 54 -14.90 -4.19 11.46
N LEU A 55 -14.30 -3.80 10.32
CA LEU A 55 -13.85 -4.72 9.26
C LEU A 55 -12.58 -5.49 9.62
N PHE A 56 -11.83 -5.03 10.62
CA PHE A 56 -10.70 -5.77 11.20
C PHE A 56 -10.90 -6.10 12.68
N GLY A 57 -12.18 -6.16 13.12
CA GLY A 57 -12.59 -6.69 14.42
C GLY A 57 -12.40 -5.75 15.60
N GLN A 58 -12.31 -4.44 15.38
CA GLN A 58 -12.14 -3.45 16.44
C GLN A 58 -13.34 -2.49 16.54
N GLU A 59 -13.53 -1.90 17.72
CA GLU A 59 -14.44 -0.77 17.90
C GLU A 59 -13.72 0.53 17.47
N ARG A 60 -14.46 1.44 16.82
CA ARG A 60 -13.94 2.72 16.36
C ARG A 60 -13.58 3.63 17.54
N ILE A 61 -12.36 4.17 17.52
CA ILE A 61 -11.92 5.18 18.49
C ILE A 61 -12.12 6.61 17.95
N PRO A 62 -12.19 7.65 18.83
CA PRO A 62 -12.44 9.03 18.38
C PRO A 62 -11.43 9.61 17.39
N SER A 63 -10.16 9.15 17.41
CA SER A 63 -9.12 9.60 16.50
C SER A 63 -9.16 8.92 15.12
N CYS A 64 -9.98 7.87 14.95
CA CYS A 64 -10.17 7.25 13.64
C CYS A 64 -10.89 8.24 12.70
N GLY A 65 -10.29 8.45 11.52
CA GLY A 65 -10.85 9.31 10.48
C GLY A 65 -12.14 8.74 9.87
N GLU A 66 -12.74 9.47 8.94
CA GLU A 66 -13.98 9.02 8.29
C GLU A 66 -13.67 7.97 7.22
N PRO A 67 -14.18 6.71 7.34
CA PRO A 67 -13.97 5.66 6.37
C PRO A 67 -14.65 5.96 5.03
N ASN A 68 -14.18 5.31 3.97
CA ASN A 68 -14.83 5.36 2.67
C ASN A 68 -15.55 4.04 2.38
N PRO A 69 -16.90 3.97 2.53
CA PRO A 69 -17.64 2.72 2.40
C PRO A 69 -17.52 2.06 1.01
N LEU A 70 -17.35 2.83 -0.06
CA LEU A 70 -17.17 2.29 -1.41
C LEU A 70 -15.86 1.53 -1.51
N ARG A 71 -14.77 2.12 -1.00
CA ARG A 71 -13.45 1.48 -0.97
C ARG A 71 -13.46 0.27 -0.03
N ASP A 72 -14.01 0.42 1.15
CA ASP A 72 -14.08 -0.63 2.17
C ASP A 72 -14.87 -1.86 1.70
N THR A 73 -15.82 -1.67 0.78
CA THR A 73 -16.59 -2.78 0.18
C THR A 73 -15.92 -3.39 -1.06
N ALA A 74 -15.33 -2.55 -1.92
CA ALA A 74 -14.81 -3.00 -3.21
C ALA A 74 -13.36 -3.53 -3.12
N GLU A 75 -12.48 -2.87 -2.37
CA GLU A 75 -11.05 -3.24 -2.31
C GLU A 75 -10.79 -4.64 -1.75
N PRO A 76 -11.51 -5.15 -0.72
CA PRO A 76 -11.37 -6.55 -0.31
C PRO A 76 -11.69 -7.54 -1.43
N LYS A 77 -12.75 -7.29 -2.21
CA LYS A 77 -13.11 -8.13 -3.34
C LYS A 77 -12.05 -8.09 -4.44
N LEU A 78 -11.53 -6.91 -4.76
CA LEU A 78 -10.43 -6.73 -5.70
C LEU A 78 -9.18 -7.48 -5.23
N LEU A 79 -8.78 -7.32 -3.97
CA LEU A 79 -7.64 -8.00 -3.36
C LEU A 79 -7.77 -9.52 -3.51
N HIS A 80 -8.88 -10.10 -3.06
CA HIS A 80 -9.09 -11.55 -3.13
C HIS A 80 -9.13 -12.06 -4.56
N ALA A 81 -9.74 -11.33 -5.50
CA ALA A 81 -9.81 -11.72 -6.90
C ALA A 81 -8.42 -11.75 -7.56
N PHE A 82 -7.56 -10.74 -7.26
CA PHE A 82 -6.21 -10.67 -7.80
C PHE A 82 -5.29 -11.72 -7.18
N LEU A 83 -5.40 -11.99 -5.88
CA LEU A 83 -4.68 -13.09 -5.23
C LEU A 83 -5.10 -14.46 -5.81
N ALA A 84 -6.40 -14.69 -6.00
CA ALA A 84 -6.90 -15.93 -6.60
C ALA A 84 -6.44 -16.13 -8.05
N ALA A 85 -6.22 -15.04 -8.78
CA ALA A 85 -5.70 -15.06 -10.15
C ALA A 85 -4.16 -15.04 -10.22
N ASP A 86 -3.47 -15.03 -9.09
CA ASP A 86 -2.01 -14.85 -8.94
C ASP A 86 -1.47 -13.66 -9.74
N LYS A 87 -2.23 -12.57 -9.75
CA LYS A 87 -1.86 -11.31 -10.40
C LYS A 87 -1.15 -10.37 -9.43
N PRO A 88 -0.15 -9.60 -9.91
CA PRO A 88 0.60 -8.65 -9.09
C PRO A 88 -0.27 -7.63 -8.35
N ILE A 89 0.09 -7.37 -7.09
CA ILE A 89 -0.56 -6.39 -6.23
C ILE A 89 0.49 -5.49 -5.58
N LEU A 90 0.32 -4.17 -5.71
CA LEU A 90 1.09 -3.15 -5.00
C LEU A 90 0.15 -2.32 -4.13
N GLY A 91 0.34 -2.33 -2.80
CA GLY A 91 -0.38 -1.49 -1.85
C GLY A 91 0.47 -0.32 -1.37
N ILE A 92 -0.07 0.90 -1.37
CA ILE A 92 0.64 2.11 -0.90
C ILE A 92 -0.18 2.78 0.19
N CYS A 93 0.43 3.06 1.33
CA CYS A 93 -0.16 3.71 2.51
C CYS A 93 -1.42 2.96 2.98
N ARG A 94 -2.63 3.46 2.70
CA ARG A 94 -3.86 2.71 2.96
C ARG A 94 -3.85 1.33 2.29
N GLY A 95 -3.17 1.18 1.14
CA GLY A 95 -3.08 -0.10 0.43
C GLY A 95 -2.41 -1.22 1.21
N ILE A 96 -1.33 -0.97 1.98
CA ILE A 96 -0.74 -1.98 2.88
C ILE A 96 -1.70 -2.33 4.02
N GLN A 97 -2.46 -1.35 4.51
CA GLN A 97 -3.45 -1.56 5.57
C GLN A 97 -4.59 -2.45 5.06
N VAL A 98 -5.05 -2.25 3.81
CA VAL A 98 -6.01 -3.12 3.11
C VAL A 98 -5.48 -4.54 3.01
N LEU A 99 -4.23 -4.73 2.56
CA LEU A 99 -3.59 -6.04 2.52
C LEU A 99 -3.64 -6.72 3.90
N ASN A 100 -3.23 -6.00 4.95
CA ASN A 100 -3.18 -6.58 6.29
C ASN A 100 -4.57 -6.86 6.86
N ALA A 101 -5.46 -5.87 6.86
CA ALA A 101 -6.78 -5.97 7.51
C ALA A 101 -7.65 -7.05 6.85
N PHE A 102 -7.73 -7.07 5.52
CA PHE A 102 -8.63 -8.00 4.82
C PHE A 102 -8.06 -9.40 4.60
N LEU A 103 -6.79 -9.63 4.93
CA LEU A 103 -6.22 -10.98 5.05
C LEU A 103 -6.22 -11.50 6.50
N GLY A 104 -6.84 -10.78 7.43
CA GLY A 104 -7.07 -11.22 8.81
C GLY A 104 -6.07 -10.66 9.82
N GLY A 105 -5.36 -9.59 9.50
CA GLY A 105 -4.55 -8.80 10.42
C GLY A 105 -5.35 -7.73 11.16
N GLU A 106 -4.66 -6.89 11.92
CA GLU A 106 -5.23 -5.77 12.66
C GLU A 106 -4.42 -4.49 12.43
N LEU A 107 -5.03 -3.33 12.73
CA LEU A 107 -4.38 -2.04 12.61
C LEU A 107 -4.30 -1.33 13.97
N TYR A 108 -3.29 -0.52 14.17
CA TYR A 108 -3.36 0.62 15.07
C TYR A 108 -4.24 1.68 14.41
N GLN A 109 -5.31 2.09 15.08
CA GLN A 109 -6.19 3.15 14.56
C GLN A 109 -5.59 4.54 14.72
N ASP A 110 -4.60 4.70 15.61
CA ASP A 110 -3.83 5.93 15.79
C ASP A 110 -2.46 5.60 16.40
N ILE A 111 -1.37 5.90 15.68
CA ILE A 111 -0.01 5.70 16.16
C ILE A 111 0.58 6.94 16.85
N LYS A 112 -0.05 8.12 16.73
CA LYS A 112 0.48 9.38 17.29
C LYS A 112 0.87 9.31 18.77
N PRO A 113 0.13 8.61 19.65
CA PRO A 113 0.54 8.48 21.05
C PRO A 113 1.77 7.61 21.27
N LEU A 114 2.18 6.83 20.26
CA LEU A 114 3.24 5.83 20.33
C LEU A 114 4.45 6.19 19.45
N GLU A 115 4.30 7.15 18.52
CA GLU A 115 5.34 7.54 17.59
C GLU A 115 6.50 8.26 18.30
N HIS A 116 7.72 7.97 17.85
CA HIS A 116 8.95 8.65 18.28
C HIS A 116 9.64 9.38 17.12
N VAL A 117 9.19 9.11 15.88
CA VAL A 117 9.61 9.81 14.67
C VAL A 117 8.38 10.39 13.94
N PRO A 118 8.52 11.46 13.14
CA PRO A 118 7.37 12.06 12.46
C PRO A 118 6.77 11.14 11.39
N HIS A 119 5.44 11.07 11.32
CA HIS A 119 4.68 10.34 10.31
C HIS A 119 3.68 11.23 9.55
N ASN A 120 4.07 12.49 9.26
CA ASN A 120 3.14 13.54 8.80
C ASN A 120 3.66 14.44 7.68
N ASP A 121 4.59 13.98 6.85
CA ASP A 121 5.10 14.76 5.70
C ASP A 121 5.26 13.88 4.44
N HIS A 122 4.51 14.21 3.40
CA HIS A 122 4.60 13.56 2.08
C HIS A 122 5.85 13.98 1.29
N TRP A 123 6.32 15.20 1.51
CA TRP A 123 7.30 15.86 0.64
C TRP A 123 8.72 15.57 1.06
N ALA A 124 8.95 15.51 2.35
CA ALA A 124 10.27 15.28 2.91
C ALA A 124 10.49 13.80 3.25
N LYS A 125 11.72 13.34 3.12
CA LYS A 125 12.16 12.07 3.71
C LYS A 125 12.43 12.34 5.19
N ILE A 126 11.59 11.80 6.06
CA ILE A 126 11.53 12.19 7.47
C ILE A 126 11.96 11.13 8.46
N HIS A 127 11.90 9.84 8.09
CA HIS A 127 12.40 8.76 8.94
C HIS A 127 13.03 7.62 8.12
N THR A 128 13.80 6.78 8.80
CA THR A 128 14.45 5.62 8.21
C THR A 128 13.60 4.38 8.41
N VAL A 129 13.51 3.57 7.38
CA VAL A 129 12.98 2.21 7.48
C VAL A 129 14.11 1.20 7.33
N THR A 130 14.12 0.19 8.20
CA THR A 130 15.03 -0.96 8.14
C THR A 130 14.39 -2.06 7.32
N VAL A 131 15.02 -2.42 6.21
CA VAL A 131 14.56 -3.46 5.27
C VAL A 131 15.04 -4.83 5.73
N ARG A 132 14.12 -5.79 5.82
CA ARG A 132 14.44 -7.15 6.22
C ARG A 132 15.09 -7.91 5.07
N ARG A 133 16.24 -8.54 5.32
CA ARG A 133 16.95 -9.35 4.32
C ARG A 133 16.16 -10.58 3.91
N GLY A 134 16.28 -10.98 2.65
CA GLY A 134 15.60 -12.14 2.09
C GLY A 134 14.14 -11.89 1.69
N THR A 135 13.72 -10.63 1.67
CA THR A 135 12.39 -10.21 1.25
C THR A 135 12.42 -9.69 -0.20
N LEU A 136 11.27 -9.72 -0.87
CA LEU A 136 11.09 -9.10 -2.18
C LEU A 136 11.48 -7.61 -2.15
N LEU A 137 11.09 -6.90 -1.07
CA LEU A 137 11.46 -5.51 -0.88
C LEU A 137 12.98 -5.31 -0.85
N ALA A 138 13.73 -6.19 -0.18
CA ALA A 138 15.20 -6.14 -0.14
C ALA A 138 15.82 -6.35 -1.52
N GLU A 139 15.26 -7.23 -2.34
CA GLU A 139 15.70 -7.47 -3.72
C GLU A 139 15.47 -6.26 -4.62
N ILE A 140 14.35 -5.54 -4.41
CA ILE A 140 14.01 -4.33 -5.17
C ILE A 140 14.90 -3.16 -4.77
N LEU A 141 14.96 -2.84 -3.47
CA LEU A 141 15.65 -1.64 -2.98
C LEU A 141 17.18 -1.80 -2.91
N LYS A 142 17.69 -3.01 -2.70
CA LYS A 142 19.13 -3.35 -2.59
C LYS A 142 19.84 -2.52 -1.52
N GLN A 143 19.14 -2.24 -0.43
CA GLN A 143 19.59 -1.45 0.71
C GLN A 143 19.06 -2.07 2.00
N ASP A 144 19.88 -2.07 3.07
CA ASP A 144 19.44 -2.50 4.40
C ASP A 144 18.59 -1.41 5.11
N THR A 145 18.74 -0.14 4.69
CA THR A 145 17.99 0.99 5.24
C THR A 145 17.65 2.00 4.14
N VAL A 146 16.46 2.59 4.20
CA VAL A 146 16.00 3.62 3.26
C VAL A 146 15.33 4.74 4.01
N LEU A 147 15.65 5.99 3.66
CA LEU A 147 14.97 7.17 4.16
C LEU A 147 13.71 7.41 3.33
N VAL A 148 12.56 7.51 4.00
CA VAL A 148 11.24 7.62 3.37
C VAL A 148 10.46 8.84 3.85
N ASN A 149 9.44 9.23 3.09
CA ASN A 149 8.40 10.15 3.55
C ASN A 149 7.34 9.40 4.35
N SER A 150 6.42 10.14 4.98
CA SER A 150 5.33 9.53 5.74
C SER A 150 4.15 10.49 5.84
N GLN A 151 2.95 9.95 5.65
CA GLN A 151 1.70 10.68 5.86
C GLN A 151 0.61 9.71 6.28
N HIS A 152 0.72 9.20 7.47
CA HIS A 152 -0.26 8.28 8.04
C HIS A 152 -0.30 8.41 9.56
N HIS A 153 -1.43 8.08 10.14
CA HIS A 153 -1.62 7.94 11.58
C HIS A 153 -2.09 6.54 11.97
N GLN A 154 -2.29 5.66 10.98
CA GLN A 154 -2.59 4.25 11.17
C GLN A 154 -1.45 3.40 10.65
N ALA A 155 -1.26 2.21 11.21
CA ALA A 155 -0.27 1.23 10.78
C ALA A 155 -0.76 -0.20 11.07
N ALA A 156 -0.18 -1.20 10.39
CA ALA A 156 -0.42 -2.60 10.73
C ALA A 156 0.09 -2.89 12.16
N SER A 157 -0.74 -3.54 13.00
CA SER A 157 -0.39 -3.94 14.36
C SER A 157 -0.16 -5.45 14.48
N ARG A 158 -1.13 -6.27 14.12
CA ARG A 158 -1.00 -7.72 14.02
C ARG A 158 -0.98 -8.11 12.54
N VAL A 159 0.10 -8.78 12.13
CA VAL A 159 0.27 -9.22 10.75
C VAL A 159 -0.70 -10.34 10.41
N ALA A 160 -1.33 -10.23 9.24
CA ALA A 160 -2.23 -11.25 8.73
C ALA A 160 -1.49 -12.57 8.45
N PRO A 161 -2.16 -13.74 8.63
CA PRO A 161 -1.60 -15.01 8.22
C PRO A 161 -1.15 -15.02 6.75
N GLY A 162 0.07 -15.52 6.50
CA GLY A 162 0.64 -15.58 5.14
C GLY A 162 1.24 -14.28 4.63
N LEU A 163 1.21 -13.21 5.41
CA LEU A 163 2.05 -12.02 5.18
C LEU A 163 3.31 -12.06 6.04
N GLU A 164 4.37 -11.45 5.53
CA GLU A 164 5.63 -11.26 6.25
C GLU A 164 6.02 -9.79 6.32
N ILE A 165 6.68 -9.40 7.42
CA ILE A 165 7.20 -8.05 7.59
C ILE A 165 8.44 -7.89 6.71
N ALA A 166 8.41 -6.93 5.79
CA ALA A 166 9.52 -6.61 4.92
C ALA A 166 10.32 -5.37 5.37
N ALA A 167 9.71 -4.45 6.12
CA ALA A 167 10.41 -3.32 6.72
C ALA A 167 9.74 -2.81 7.99
N LEU A 168 10.54 -2.19 8.86
CA LEU A 168 10.12 -1.54 10.10
C LEU A 168 10.70 -0.12 10.16
N SER A 169 9.95 0.83 10.73
CA SER A 169 10.45 2.14 11.12
C SER A 169 11.36 2.08 12.34
N GLU A 170 12.04 3.18 12.67
CA GLU A 170 12.93 3.27 13.84
C GLU A 170 12.17 3.07 15.16
N ASP A 171 10.91 3.44 15.23
CA ASP A 171 10.01 3.25 16.37
C ASP A 171 9.23 1.92 16.33
N GLY A 172 9.55 1.05 15.35
CA GLY A 172 9.09 -0.33 15.30
C GLY A 172 7.74 -0.53 14.63
N PHE A 173 7.16 0.48 14.00
CA PHE A 173 5.95 0.29 13.18
C PHE A 173 6.26 -0.47 11.90
N ILE A 174 5.28 -1.23 11.43
CA ILE A 174 5.37 -1.98 10.19
C ILE A 174 5.26 -1.01 9.02
N GLU A 175 6.32 -0.93 8.22
CA GLU A 175 6.43 -0.06 7.07
C GLU A 175 6.32 -0.80 5.74
N ALA A 176 6.55 -2.12 5.73
CA ALA A 176 6.26 -2.93 4.56
C ALA A 176 5.84 -4.35 4.93
N LEU A 177 4.92 -4.89 4.15
CA LEU A 177 4.43 -6.26 4.20
C LEU A 177 4.51 -6.88 2.80
N GLU A 178 4.83 -8.16 2.73
CA GLU A 178 4.78 -8.92 1.49
C GLU A 178 4.14 -10.29 1.70
N LYS A 179 3.64 -10.89 0.61
CA LYS A 179 3.09 -12.25 0.59
C LYS A 179 4.03 -13.14 -0.21
N PRO A 180 4.91 -13.95 0.45
CA PRO A 180 5.98 -14.68 -0.23
C PRO A 180 5.51 -15.70 -1.27
N ASP A 181 4.31 -16.27 -1.07
CA ASP A 181 3.71 -17.28 -1.95
C ASP A 181 2.95 -16.70 -3.14
N ALA A 182 2.85 -15.38 -3.28
CA ALA A 182 2.26 -14.74 -4.45
C ALA A 182 3.33 -14.38 -5.48
N LYS A 183 2.97 -14.34 -6.77
CA LYS A 183 3.87 -13.87 -7.84
C LYS A 183 4.48 -12.51 -7.53
N PHE A 184 3.67 -11.58 -7.04
CA PHE A 184 4.07 -10.28 -6.52
C PHE A 184 2.94 -9.72 -5.65
N CYS A 185 3.17 -9.57 -4.35
CA CYS A 185 2.22 -8.91 -3.46
C CYS A 185 3.03 -8.17 -2.40
N LEU A 186 3.14 -6.86 -2.56
CA LEU A 186 3.94 -5.96 -1.73
C LEU A 186 3.07 -4.78 -1.28
N GLY A 187 3.12 -4.45 0.00
CA GLY A 187 2.58 -3.23 0.57
C GLY A 187 3.67 -2.39 1.22
N VAL A 188 3.65 -1.08 1.01
CA VAL A 188 4.51 -0.10 1.68
C VAL A 188 3.67 0.97 2.36
N GLN A 189 4.06 1.39 3.58
CA GLN A 189 3.29 2.35 4.37
C GLN A 189 3.59 3.80 3.96
N TRP A 190 4.82 4.07 3.49
CA TRP A 190 5.20 5.38 2.96
C TRP A 190 4.62 5.63 1.55
N HIS A 191 4.91 6.79 0.99
CA HIS A 191 4.41 7.25 -0.30
C HIS A 191 5.54 7.35 -1.34
N PRO A 192 5.95 6.24 -1.98
CA PRO A 192 7.01 6.24 -2.99
C PRO A 192 6.67 7.07 -4.22
N GLU A 193 5.38 7.25 -4.55
CA GLU A 193 4.91 8.03 -5.71
C GLU A 193 5.32 9.50 -5.65
N TRP A 194 5.50 10.05 -4.45
CA TRP A 194 5.99 11.42 -4.27
C TRP A 194 7.50 11.54 -4.38
N LEU A 195 8.23 10.45 -4.24
CA LEU A 195 9.70 10.41 -4.24
C LEU A 195 10.28 9.84 -5.54
N SER A 196 9.51 9.08 -6.32
CA SER A 196 9.97 8.28 -7.45
C SER A 196 10.57 9.08 -8.60
N GLU A 197 10.23 10.36 -8.75
CA GLU A 197 10.83 11.25 -9.75
C GLU A 197 12.29 11.58 -9.42
N ALA A 198 12.60 11.77 -8.13
CA ALA A 198 13.92 12.20 -7.66
C ALA A 198 14.78 11.05 -7.11
N ASP A 199 14.19 9.93 -6.75
CA ASP A 199 14.88 8.79 -6.14
C ASP A 199 14.60 7.49 -6.92
N PRO A 200 15.59 6.99 -7.68
CA PRO A 200 15.46 5.76 -8.47
C PRO A 200 15.08 4.53 -7.64
N ARG A 201 15.38 4.50 -6.33
CA ARG A 201 15.00 3.39 -5.43
C ARG A 201 13.49 3.36 -5.21
N GLN A 202 12.87 4.53 -5.12
CA GLN A 202 11.42 4.63 -4.99
C GLN A 202 10.72 4.27 -6.31
N GLN A 203 11.32 4.67 -7.45
CA GLN A 203 10.86 4.26 -8.77
C GLN A 203 10.98 2.74 -8.98
N ALA A 204 12.02 2.10 -8.44
CA ALA A 204 12.24 0.66 -8.57
C ALA A 204 11.08 -0.19 -8.02
N LEU A 205 10.29 0.32 -7.07
CA LEU A 205 9.07 -0.35 -6.59
C LEU A 205 8.02 -0.48 -7.70
N PHE A 206 7.81 0.59 -8.46
CA PHE A 206 6.89 0.62 -9.59
C PHE A 206 7.42 -0.22 -10.77
N ASP A 207 8.72 -0.13 -11.03
CA ASP A 207 9.37 -0.92 -12.09
C ASP A 207 9.24 -2.42 -11.81
N ALA A 208 9.49 -2.86 -10.56
CA ALA A 208 9.36 -4.26 -10.16
C ALA A 208 7.89 -4.73 -10.25
N PHE A 209 6.94 -3.92 -9.81
CA PHE A 209 5.51 -4.22 -9.94
C PHE A 209 5.09 -4.38 -11.40
N VAL A 210 5.47 -3.43 -12.27
CA VAL A 210 5.12 -3.48 -13.71
C VAL A 210 5.80 -4.66 -14.39
N ASN A 211 7.08 -4.94 -14.07
CA ASN A 211 7.78 -6.12 -14.59
C ASN A 211 7.09 -7.43 -14.18
N ALA A 212 6.54 -7.52 -12.98
CA ALA A 212 5.77 -8.69 -12.55
C ALA A 212 4.43 -8.84 -13.29
N CYS A 213 3.92 -7.78 -13.92
CA CYS A 213 2.70 -7.82 -14.73
C CYS A 213 2.90 -8.48 -16.11
N HIS A 214 4.13 -8.75 -16.51
CA HIS A 214 4.52 -9.44 -17.74
C HIS A 214 4.91 -10.90 -17.45
#